data_a70a5807565bb40376ff4047c4353d49
#
_entry.id   a70a5807565bb40376ff4047c4353d49
#
_cell.length_a   1.000
_cell.length_b   1.000
_cell.length_c   1.000
_cell.angle_alpha   90.00
_cell.angle_beta   90.00
_cell.angle_gamma   90.00
#
_symmetry.space_group_name_H-M   'P 1'
#
loop_
_entity.id
_entity.type
_entity.pdbx_description
1 polymer ?
#
loop_
_entity_poly.entity_id
_entity_poly.type
_entity_poly.pdbx_seq_one_letter_code
_entity_poly.pdbx_strand_id
1 'polypeptide(L)'
;MKKALKYIAIVLISLLVLLLTLPLSIYIPAVQRWGKNEISGYVGRSTGMELSIGKLSLKFPFRLQIDDILLLTSSRDTLLQSSSIQVGVAPAALLRGQVQIQKIALNETLFRFSNSDSTLLLSANIKQFSTQKANVNLKDFHISLPSTRLDGGEITLNLSESSPDTVSAESAPLNWSISVGEIGLSNIHYSMQMKPTIENLDASIQKARLLQGEIDLYGQSVRVSEAIIDKGDYRYYPGSGSGNNEAEPEENDADTIVSPPWTVQIQKLRL
;
A
#
# COMPACT_ATOMS: atom_id res chain seq x y z
N MET A 1 60.82 -9.97 -11.50
CA MET A 1 59.46 -10.46 -11.84
C MET A 1 58.71 -11.07 -10.64
N LYS A 2 59.27 -12.00 -9.85
CA LYS A 2 58.56 -12.63 -8.70
C LYS A 2 58.07 -11.67 -7.60
N LYS A 3 58.80 -10.57 -7.34
CA LYS A 3 58.39 -9.55 -6.31
C LYS A 3 57.17 -8.71 -6.78
N ALA A 4 57.16 -8.30 -8.06
CA ALA A 4 56.03 -7.54 -8.63
C ALA A 4 54.76 -8.37 -8.64
N LEU A 5 54.80 -9.64 -8.99
CA LEU A 5 53.65 -10.55 -8.97
C LEU A 5 53.08 -10.72 -7.56
N LYS A 6 53.94 -10.76 -6.52
CA LYS A 6 53.52 -10.85 -5.13
C LYS A 6 52.77 -9.58 -4.68
N TYR A 7 53.23 -8.39 -5.06
CA TYR A 7 52.52 -7.14 -4.74
C TYR A 7 51.18 -7.02 -5.45
N ILE A 8 51.13 -7.41 -6.73
CA ILE A 8 49.88 -7.46 -7.50
C ILE A 8 48.87 -8.42 -6.84
N ALA A 9 49.33 -9.61 -6.43
CA ALA A 9 48.47 -10.57 -5.73
C ALA A 9 47.94 -10.03 -4.39
N ILE A 10 48.79 -9.35 -3.59
CA ILE A 10 48.38 -8.74 -2.32
C ILE A 10 47.32 -7.64 -2.56
N VAL A 11 47.54 -6.78 -3.55
CA VAL A 11 46.56 -5.71 -3.90
C VAL A 11 45.26 -6.32 -4.36
N LEU A 12 45.29 -7.36 -5.18
CA LEU A 12 44.09 -8.02 -5.70
C LEU A 12 43.30 -8.74 -4.59
N ILE A 13 44.01 -9.39 -3.66
CA ILE A 13 43.38 -10.02 -2.47
C ILE A 13 42.81 -8.95 -1.55
N SER A 14 43.53 -7.85 -1.31
CA SER A 14 43.03 -6.72 -0.49
C SER A 14 41.77 -6.10 -1.10
N LEU A 15 41.77 -5.90 -2.42
CA LEU A 15 40.60 -5.39 -3.14
C LEU A 15 39.40 -6.36 -3.07
N LEU A 16 39.69 -7.68 -3.20
CA LEU A 16 38.67 -8.72 -3.08
C LEU A 16 38.09 -8.76 -1.67
N VAL A 17 38.92 -8.68 -0.63
CA VAL A 17 38.51 -8.63 0.77
C VAL A 17 37.68 -7.36 1.02
N LEU A 18 38.09 -6.20 0.51
CA LEU A 18 37.33 -4.95 0.61
C LEU A 18 35.98 -5.07 -0.08
N LEU A 19 35.93 -5.66 -1.28
CA LEU A 19 34.70 -5.87 -2.04
C LEU A 19 33.73 -6.82 -1.34
N LEU A 20 34.22 -7.80 -0.59
CA LEU A 20 33.45 -8.74 0.20
C LEU A 20 33.00 -8.14 1.54
N THR A 21 33.81 -7.28 2.15
CA THR A 21 33.51 -6.69 3.47
C THR A 21 32.54 -5.49 3.37
N LEU A 22 32.56 -4.73 2.28
CA LEU A 22 31.66 -3.59 2.06
C LEU A 22 30.18 -3.98 2.17
N PRO A 23 29.64 -5.00 1.48
CA PRO A 23 28.26 -5.42 1.64
C PRO A 23 27.99 -6.04 3.02
N LEU A 24 29.00 -6.61 3.69
CA LEU A 24 28.83 -7.14 5.05
C LEU A 24 28.69 -6.03 6.10
N SER A 25 29.21 -4.83 5.83
CA SER A 25 29.09 -3.70 6.76
C SER A 25 27.63 -3.27 7.01
N ILE A 26 26.73 -3.54 6.05
CA ILE A 26 25.29 -3.25 6.17
C ILE A 26 24.64 -4.10 7.29
N TYR A 27 25.24 -5.25 7.65
CA TYR A 27 24.75 -6.09 8.75
C TYR A 27 25.20 -5.57 10.14
N ILE A 28 26.03 -4.54 10.19
CA ILE A 28 26.49 -3.94 11.45
C ILE A 28 25.32 -3.15 12.08
N PRO A 29 24.99 -3.38 13.36
CA PRO A 29 23.85 -2.71 14.02
C PRO A 29 23.93 -1.17 14.02
N ALA A 30 25.14 -0.62 14.01
CA ALA A 30 25.33 0.83 13.94
C ALA A 30 24.88 1.42 12.60
N VAL A 31 25.18 0.72 11.49
CA VAL A 31 24.76 1.11 10.13
C VAL A 31 23.23 0.99 10.00
N GLN A 32 22.65 -0.04 10.58
CA GLN A 32 21.20 -0.24 10.58
C GLN A 32 20.48 0.87 11.39
N ARG A 33 21.02 1.28 12.54
CA ARG A 33 20.49 2.40 13.32
C ARG A 33 20.58 3.73 12.58
N TRP A 34 21.71 3.98 11.94
CA TRP A 34 21.87 5.16 11.10
C TRP A 34 20.85 5.18 9.95
N GLY A 35 20.71 4.06 9.22
CA GLY A 35 19.73 3.92 8.14
C GLY A 35 18.30 4.16 8.59
N LYS A 36 17.90 3.64 9.76
CA LYS A 36 16.59 3.90 10.37
C LYS A 36 16.34 5.41 10.55
N ASN A 37 17.28 6.11 11.14
CA ASN A 37 17.15 7.55 11.42
C ASN A 37 17.08 8.37 10.13
N GLU A 38 17.89 8.00 9.12
CA GLU A 38 17.91 8.68 7.84
C GLU A 38 16.57 8.50 7.07
N ILE A 39 16.02 7.28 7.07
CA ILE A 39 14.72 6.99 6.43
C ILE A 39 13.62 7.78 7.12
N SER A 40 13.56 7.77 8.47
CA SER A 40 12.53 8.51 9.20
C SER A 40 12.66 10.03 8.97
N GLY A 41 13.88 10.56 8.97
CA GLY A 41 14.13 11.96 8.68
C GLY A 41 13.78 12.36 7.24
N TYR A 42 14.07 11.50 6.26
CA TYR A 42 13.72 11.74 4.86
C TYR A 42 12.19 11.80 4.67
N VAL A 43 11.45 10.83 5.21
CA VAL A 43 9.98 10.83 5.16
C VAL A 43 9.42 12.10 5.80
N GLY A 44 9.88 12.47 6.99
CA GLY A 44 9.43 13.70 7.66
C GLY A 44 9.64 14.96 6.82
N ARG A 45 10.83 15.10 6.21
CA ARG A 45 11.15 16.26 5.37
C ARG A 45 10.38 16.30 4.04
N SER A 46 10.13 15.14 3.43
CA SER A 46 9.51 15.07 2.10
C SER A 46 7.99 15.07 2.13
N THR A 47 7.37 14.56 3.19
CA THR A 47 5.91 14.37 3.25
C THR A 47 5.24 15.14 4.40
N GLY A 48 6.00 15.66 5.35
CA GLY A 48 5.45 16.23 6.58
C GLY A 48 4.87 15.19 7.56
N MET A 49 5.00 13.90 7.25
CA MET A 49 4.53 12.78 8.08
C MET A 49 5.60 12.35 9.08
N GLU A 50 5.19 11.81 10.22
CA GLU A 50 6.10 11.28 11.24
C GLU A 50 6.22 9.75 11.09
N LEU A 51 7.41 9.28 10.69
CA LEU A 51 7.72 7.84 10.59
C LEU A 51 8.55 7.40 11.79
N SER A 52 7.99 6.50 12.57
CA SER A 52 8.70 5.79 13.64
C SER A 52 8.98 4.35 13.21
N ILE A 53 10.22 3.90 13.41
CA ILE A 53 10.68 2.53 13.14
C ILE A 53 11.29 1.98 14.43
N GLY A 54 10.81 0.86 14.94
CA GLY A 54 11.38 0.19 16.11
C GLY A 54 12.77 -0.37 15.78
N LYS A 55 12.84 -1.27 14.82
CA LYS A 55 14.09 -1.92 14.41
C LYS A 55 14.18 -2.04 12.90
N LEU A 56 15.36 -1.72 12.37
CA LEU A 56 15.73 -1.98 10.99
C LEU A 56 16.79 -3.08 11.00
N SER A 57 16.59 -4.15 10.23
CA SER A 57 17.57 -5.22 10.13
C SER A 57 17.67 -5.76 8.70
N LEU A 58 18.89 -6.05 8.27
CA LEU A 58 19.13 -6.72 7.00
C LEU A 58 19.48 -8.18 7.31
N LYS A 59 18.74 -9.12 6.71
CA LYS A 59 18.96 -10.56 6.83
C LYS A 59 19.52 -11.12 5.52
N PHE A 60 20.37 -12.13 5.64
CA PHE A 60 20.87 -12.85 4.48
C PHE A 60 19.74 -13.63 3.77
N PRO A 61 19.72 -13.73 2.44
CA PRO A 61 20.44 -12.94 1.44
C PRO A 61 19.60 -11.70 1.03
N PHE A 62 19.99 -10.48 1.41
CA PHE A 62 19.38 -9.20 1.00
C PHE A 62 17.87 -9.05 1.29
N ARG A 63 17.46 -9.48 2.49
CA ARG A 63 16.10 -9.25 3.01
C ARG A 63 16.14 -8.14 4.04
N LEU A 64 15.55 -7.00 3.70
CA LEU A 64 15.29 -5.92 4.65
C LEU A 64 14.09 -6.31 5.50
N GLN A 65 14.23 -6.23 6.81
CA GLN A 65 13.14 -6.36 7.77
C GLN A 65 13.07 -5.12 8.63
N ILE A 66 11.89 -4.56 8.72
CA ILE A 66 11.56 -3.40 9.52
C ILE A 66 10.49 -3.84 10.51
N ASP A 67 10.78 -3.72 11.79
CA ASP A 67 9.87 -4.11 12.86
C ASP A 67 9.33 -2.87 13.56
N ASP A 68 8.10 -2.93 14.04
CA ASP A 68 7.39 -1.90 14.80
C ASP A 68 7.36 -0.56 14.05
N ILE A 69 6.64 -0.54 12.93
CA ILE A 69 6.48 0.65 12.10
C ILE A 69 5.21 1.39 12.52
N LEU A 70 5.34 2.70 12.67
CA LEU A 70 4.24 3.62 12.86
C LEU A 70 4.44 4.84 11.96
N LEU A 71 3.48 5.10 11.08
CA LEU A 71 3.43 6.29 10.22
C LEU A 71 2.22 7.12 10.63
N LEU A 72 2.48 8.34 11.04
CA LEU A 72 1.47 9.31 11.41
C LEU A 72 1.36 10.39 10.33
N THR A 73 0.15 10.88 10.11
CA THR A 73 -0.13 12.06 9.30
C THR A 73 0.42 13.33 9.97
N SER A 74 0.38 14.45 9.27
CA SER A 74 0.74 15.77 9.84
C SER A 74 -0.18 16.18 11.01
N SER A 75 -1.43 15.67 11.04
CA SER A 75 -2.39 15.81 12.14
C SER A 75 -2.17 14.81 13.29
N ARG A 76 -1.14 13.96 13.20
CA ARG A 76 -0.82 12.88 14.13
C ARG A 76 -1.82 11.73 14.18
N ASP A 77 -2.64 11.57 13.16
CA ASP A 77 -3.49 10.40 13.01
C ASP A 77 -2.67 9.22 12.47
N THR A 78 -2.99 8.03 12.94
CA THR A 78 -2.32 6.81 12.47
C THR A 78 -2.74 6.50 11.05
N LEU A 79 -1.81 6.64 10.09
CA LEU A 79 -2.00 6.24 8.70
C LEU A 79 -1.65 4.76 8.49
N LEU A 80 -0.51 4.33 9.07
CA LEU A 80 -0.03 2.95 8.96
C LEU A 80 0.63 2.53 10.27
N GLN A 81 0.27 1.36 10.75
CA GLN A 81 0.97 0.67 11.83
C GLN A 81 1.18 -0.78 11.42
N SER A 82 2.40 -1.31 11.57
CA SER A 82 2.69 -2.70 11.23
C SER A 82 3.70 -3.29 12.20
N SER A 83 3.47 -4.54 12.62
CA SER A 83 4.43 -5.26 13.46
C SER A 83 5.69 -5.61 12.70
N SER A 84 5.59 -5.95 11.40
CA SER A 84 6.78 -6.12 10.57
C SER A 84 6.50 -5.93 9.08
N ILE A 85 7.46 -5.30 8.40
CA ILE A 85 7.53 -5.24 6.94
C ILE A 85 8.82 -5.93 6.49
N GLN A 86 8.70 -6.86 5.56
CA GLN A 86 9.83 -7.55 4.96
C GLN A 86 9.90 -7.24 3.47
N VAL A 87 11.08 -6.83 2.99
CA VAL A 87 11.34 -6.57 1.58
C VAL A 87 12.52 -7.42 1.14
N GLY A 88 12.27 -8.37 0.27
CA GLY A 88 13.32 -9.16 -0.39
C GLY A 88 13.76 -8.48 -1.68
N VAL A 89 15.06 -8.32 -1.88
CA VAL A 89 15.64 -7.68 -3.07
C VAL A 89 16.49 -8.69 -3.83
N ALA A 90 16.48 -8.62 -5.16
CA ALA A 90 17.28 -9.49 -6.02
C ALA A 90 18.76 -9.08 -5.98
N PRO A 91 19.68 -9.90 -5.44
CA PRO A 91 21.10 -9.53 -5.34
C PRO A 91 21.74 -9.27 -6.70
N ALA A 92 21.39 -10.08 -7.70
CA ALA A 92 21.93 -9.95 -9.05
C ALA A 92 21.51 -8.65 -9.76
N ALA A 93 20.34 -8.10 -9.42
CA ALA A 93 19.89 -6.80 -9.91
C ALA A 93 20.64 -5.65 -9.24
N LEU A 94 20.90 -5.74 -7.94
CA LEU A 94 21.71 -4.76 -7.20
C LEU A 94 23.12 -4.62 -7.75
N LEU A 95 23.76 -5.74 -8.14
CA LEU A 95 25.08 -5.72 -8.77
C LEU A 95 25.09 -4.97 -10.12
N ARG A 96 23.93 -4.81 -10.76
CA ARG A 96 23.75 -4.04 -12.00
C ARG A 96 23.20 -2.63 -11.74
N GLY A 97 23.17 -2.18 -10.49
CA GLY A 97 22.64 -0.88 -10.10
C GLY A 97 21.12 -0.77 -10.19
N GLN A 98 20.40 -1.90 -10.24
CA GLN A 98 18.95 -1.95 -10.32
C GLN A 98 18.34 -2.46 -9.00
N VAL A 99 17.26 -1.85 -8.55
CA VAL A 99 16.50 -2.33 -7.40
C VAL A 99 15.32 -3.15 -7.90
N GLN A 100 15.38 -4.46 -7.75
CA GLN A 100 14.30 -5.37 -8.11
C GLN A 100 13.77 -6.05 -6.85
N ILE A 101 12.50 -5.78 -6.55
CA ILE A 101 11.82 -6.35 -5.38
C ILE A 101 11.32 -7.74 -5.73
N GLN A 102 11.78 -8.74 -4.99
CA GLN A 102 11.35 -10.13 -5.15
C GLN A 102 10.11 -10.46 -4.33
N LYS A 103 10.03 -9.88 -3.13
CA LYS A 103 8.92 -10.13 -2.20
C LYS A 103 8.74 -8.93 -1.28
N ILE A 104 7.47 -8.58 -1.05
CA ILE A 104 7.07 -7.73 0.08
C ILE A 104 6.14 -8.58 0.96
N ALA A 105 6.32 -8.53 2.26
CA ALA A 105 5.40 -9.12 3.21
C ALA A 105 5.15 -8.14 4.36
N LEU A 106 3.90 -7.99 4.74
CA LEU A 106 3.43 -7.20 5.87
C LEU A 106 2.73 -8.14 6.86
N ASN A 107 2.96 -7.95 8.14
CA ASN A 107 2.30 -8.73 9.19
C ASN A 107 1.66 -7.78 10.20
N GLU A 108 0.46 -8.14 10.65
CA GLU A 108 -0.31 -7.38 11.64
C GLU A 108 -0.28 -5.89 11.31
N THR A 109 -0.91 -5.54 10.17
CA THR A 109 -0.85 -4.20 9.62
C THR A 109 -2.21 -3.52 9.72
N LEU A 110 -2.26 -2.40 10.41
CA LEU A 110 -3.37 -1.48 10.46
C LEU A 110 -3.09 -0.33 9.49
N PHE A 111 -4.00 -0.12 8.56
CA PHE A 111 -4.01 1.04 7.68
C PHE A 111 -5.30 1.83 7.93
N ARG A 112 -5.20 3.15 8.05
CA ARG A 112 -6.33 4.06 8.17
C ARG A 112 -6.15 5.22 7.21
N PHE A 113 -7.18 5.54 6.49
CA PHE A 113 -7.20 6.67 5.59
C PHE A 113 -8.52 7.41 5.74
N SER A 114 -8.45 8.72 5.86
CA SER A 114 -9.60 9.62 5.81
C SER A 114 -9.26 10.74 4.82
N ASN A 115 -10.21 11.08 3.97
CA ASN A 115 -10.08 12.29 3.17
C ASN A 115 -10.26 13.54 4.04
N SER A 116 -9.92 14.71 3.51
CA SER A 116 -9.89 15.98 4.26
C SER A 116 -11.25 16.40 4.82
N ASP A 117 -12.33 16.04 4.16
CA ASP A 117 -13.73 16.34 4.56
C ASP A 117 -14.38 15.20 5.36
N SER A 118 -13.63 14.13 5.65
CA SER A 118 -14.10 12.94 6.39
C SER A 118 -15.30 12.23 5.77
N THR A 119 -15.55 12.45 4.48
CA THR A 119 -16.63 11.78 3.75
C THR A 119 -16.27 10.34 3.40
N LEU A 120 -14.97 10.02 3.35
CA LEU A 120 -14.45 8.68 3.16
C LEU A 120 -13.53 8.32 4.32
N LEU A 121 -13.88 7.26 5.04
CA LEU A 121 -13.02 6.64 6.04
C LEU A 121 -12.79 5.17 5.67
N LEU A 122 -11.54 4.84 5.36
CA LEU A 122 -11.10 3.47 5.10
C LEU A 122 -10.24 3.00 6.27
N SER A 123 -10.59 1.87 6.87
CA SER A 123 -9.78 1.17 7.86
C SER A 123 -9.55 -0.26 7.40
N ALA A 124 -8.30 -0.71 7.39
CA ALA A 124 -7.95 -2.07 7.05
C ALA A 124 -6.99 -2.64 8.10
N ASN A 125 -7.43 -3.67 8.81
CA ASN A 125 -6.60 -4.43 9.73
C ASN A 125 -6.29 -5.79 9.10
N ILE A 126 -5.06 -5.97 8.65
CA ILE A 126 -4.61 -7.10 7.83
C ILE A 126 -3.62 -7.93 8.63
N LYS A 127 -3.89 -9.23 8.80
CA LYS A 127 -2.99 -10.15 9.49
C LYS A 127 -1.75 -10.42 8.68
N GLN A 128 -1.92 -10.81 7.42
CA GLN A 128 -0.82 -11.10 6.52
C GLN A 128 -1.11 -10.59 5.12
N PHE A 129 -0.17 -9.82 4.59
CA PHE A 129 -0.13 -9.42 3.19
C PHE A 129 1.21 -9.85 2.59
N SER A 130 1.19 -10.38 1.38
CA SER A 130 2.43 -10.66 0.66
C SER A 130 2.24 -10.49 -0.84
N THR A 131 3.27 -9.93 -1.49
CA THR A 131 3.34 -9.88 -2.95
C THR A 131 4.71 -10.34 -3.42
N GLN A 132 4.75 -10.92 -4.62
CA GLN A 132 5.98 -11.40 -5.24
C GLN A 132 6.22 -10.64 -6.55
N LYS A 133 7.50 -10.38 -6.83
CA LYS A 133 7.93 -9.68 -8.06
C LYS A 133 7.30 -8.30 -8.24
N ALA A 134 7.06 -7.60 -7.14
CA ALA A 134 6.57 -6.23 -7.20
C ALA A 134 7.56 -5.33 -7.95
N ASN A 135 7.04 -4.43 -8.75
CA ASN A 135 7.82 -3.42 -9.44
C ASN A 135 7.26 -2.03 -9.14
N VAL A 136 8.12 -1.12 -8.77
CA VAL A 136 7.76 0.28 -8.51
C VAL A 136 8.53 1.16 -9.49
N ASN A 137 7.81 1.80 -10.38
CA ASN A 137 8.36 2.75 -11.33
C ASN A 137 8.07 4.17 -10.85
N LEU A 138 9.08 4.83 -10.30
CA LEU A 138 8.97 6.19 -9.78
C LEU A 138 8.86 7.27 -10.88
N LYS A 139 9.25 6.95 -12.12
CA LYS A 139 9.15 7.90 -13.23
C LYS A 139 7.72 8.00 -13.75
N ASP A 140 7.06 6.85 -13.84
CA ASP A 140 5.70 6.76 -14.40
C ASP A 140 4.65 6.68 -13.28
N PHE A 141 5.06 6.81 -12.01
CA PHE A 141 4.19 6.69 -10.85
C PHE A 141 3.32 5.42 -10.90
N HIS A 142 3.96 4.30 -11.25
CA HIS A 142 3.27 3.03 -11.45
C HIS A 142 3.80 1.93 -10.51
N ILE A 143 2.87 1.19 -9.89
CA ILE A 143 3.16 0.02 -9.07
C ILE A 143 2.56 -1.21 -9.76
N SER A 144 3.38 -2.24 -9.99
CA SER A 144 2.92 -3.53 -10.50
C SER A 144 3.05 -4.60 -9.43
N LEU A 145 1.95 -5.31 -9.17
CA LEU A 145 1.81 -6.37 -8.19
C LEU A 145 1.32 -7.67 -8.87
N PRO A 146 2.20 -8.43 -9.53
CA PRO A 146 1.79 -9.58 -10.37
C PRO A 146 1.05 -10.68 -9.60
N SER A 147 1.47 -10.95 -8.37
CA SER A 147 0.84 -11.97 -7.52
C SER A 147 0.83 -11.51 -6.08
N THR A 148 -0.35 -11.32 -5.53
CA THR A 148 -0.59 -10.79 -4.20
C THR A 148 -1.50 -11.73 -3.41
N ARG A 149 -1.23 -11.91 -2.13
CA ARG A 149 -2.06 -12.66 -1.21
C ARG A 149 -2.34 -11.85 0.03
N LEU A 150 -3.58 -11.86 0.45
CA LEU A 150 -4.07 -11.24 1.66
C LEU A 150 -4.78 -12.33 2.48
N ASP A 151 -4.29 -12.61 3.67
CA ASP A 151 -4.81 -13.67 4.52
C ASP A 151 -5.14 -13.13 5.92
N GLY A 152 -6.39 -13.25 6.28
CA GLY A 152 -6.95 -12.75 7.53
C GLY A 152 -6.98 -11.23 7.59
N GLY A 153 -8.13 -10.68 7.91
CA GLY A 153 -8.25 -9.25 8.13
C GLY A 153 -9.68 -8.74 8.10
N GLU A 154 -9.79 -7.49 8.50
CA GLU A 154 -11.03 -6.73 8.51
C GLU A 154 -10.82 -5.44 7.73
N ILE A 155 -11.71 -5.17 6.79
CA ILE A 155 -11.70 -3.95 5.97
C ILE A 155 -13.03 -3.25 6.17
N THR A 156 -12.99 -2.02 6.66
CA THR A 156 -14.17 -1.19 6.89
C THR A 156 -14.10 0.05 6.02
N LEU A 157 -15.15 0.30 5.27
CA LEU A 157 -15.32 1.49 4.44
C LEU A 157 -16.57 2.25 4.89
N ASN A 158 -16.38 3.47 5.38
CA ASN A 158 -17.48 4.37 5.70
C ASN A 158 -17.52 5.50 4.68
N LEU A 159 -18.66 5.69 4.06
CA LEU A 159 -18.95 6.76 3.12
C LEU A 159 -20.01 7.66 3.71
N SER A 160 -19.81 8.97 3.64
CA SER A 160 -20.78 9.99 4.08
C SER A 160 -20.92 11.03 2.97
N GLU A 161 -22.09 11.66 2.86
CA GLU A 161 -22.26 12.79 1.95
C GLU A 161 -21.44 13.99 2.44
N SER A 162 -20.92 14.76 1.50
CA SER A 162 -20.24 16.03 1.79
C SER A 162 -21.26 17.05 2.26
N SER A 163 -20.98 17.76 3.35
CA SER A 163 -21.69 18.99 3.65
C SER A 163 -21.30 20.06 2.63
N PRO A 164 -22.23 20.79 2.03
CA PRO A 164 -21.93 21.77 0.97
C PRO A 164 -21.04 22.94 1.41
N ASP A 165 -20.77 23.09 2.69
CA ASP A 165 -20.03 24.23 3.26
C ASP A 165 -18.52 23.98 3.44
N THR A 166 -18.00 22.80 3.08
CA THR A 166 -16.56 22.50 3.22
C THR A 166 -15.84 22.61 1.87
N VAL A 167 -15.42 23.80 1.54
CA VAL A 167 -14.43 24.01 0.47
C VAL A 167 -13.08 23.48 0.97
N SER A 168 -12.82 22.19 0.76
CA SER A 168 -11.54 21.58 1.07
C SER A 168 -10.49 22.11 0.12
N ALA A 169 -9.39 22.61 0.67
CA ALA A 169 -8.21 22.96 -0.13
C ALA A 169 -7.82 21.72 -0.97
N GLU A 170 -7.78 21.88 -2.28
CA GLU A 170 -7.38 20.86 -3.24
C GLU A 170 -6.01 20.27 -2.86
N SER A 171 -6.01 19.12 -2.22
CA SER A 171 -4.82 18.28 -2.22
C SER A 171 -4.65 17.75 -3.64
N ALA A 172 -3.53 18.09 -4.29
CA ALA A 172 -3.24 17.64 -5.65
C ALA A 172 -3.44 16.11 -5.74
N PRO A 173 -4.25 15.62 -6.68
CA PRO A 173 -4.55 14.19 -6.76
C PRO A 173 -3.26 13.39 -6.98
N LEU A 174 -3.14 12.26 -6.28
CA LEU A 174 -2.00 11.37 -6.40
C LEU A 174 -2.00 10.75 -7.80
N ASN A 175 -1.03 11.12 -8.63
CA ASN A 175 -0.88 10.61 -9.99
C ASN A 175 -0.23 9.22 -10.00
N TRP A 176 -0.80 8.27 -9.24
CA TRP A 176 -0.32 6.90 -9.16
C TRP A 176 -1.30 5.93 -9.78
N SER A 177 -0.78 4.93 -10.47
CA SER A 177 -1.54 3.78 -10.96
C SER A 177 -0.98 2.48 -10.37
N ILE A 178 -1.87 1.52 -10.09
CA ILE A 178 -1.48 0.22 -9.55
C ILE A 178 -2.08 -0.86 -10.43
N SER A 179 -1.23 -1.69 -11.04
CA SER A 179 -1.67 -2.88 -11.75
C SER A 179 -1.49 -4.13 -10.89
N VAL A 180 -2.48 -4.99 -10.87
CA VAL A 180 -2.48 -6.23 -10.11
C VAL A 180 -2.79 -7.40 -11.04
N GLY A 181 -1.92 -8.41 -11.07
CA GLY A 181 -2.17 -9.60 -11.86
C GLY A 181 -3.19 -10.51 -11.19
N GLU A 182 -2.91 -10.93 -9.97
CA GLU A 182 -3.80 -11.77 -9.15
C GLU A 182 -3.75 -11.33 -7.69
N ILE A 183 -4.92 -11.22 -7.06
CA ILE A 183 -5.07 -11.11 -5.61
C ILE A 183 -5.80 -12.34 -5.11
N GLY A 184 -5.14 -13.16 -4.30
CA GLY A 184 -5.78 -14.19 -3.50
C GLY A 184 -6.22 -13.60 -2.15
N LEU A 185 -7.50 -13.74 -1.83
CA LEU A 185 -8.10 -13.33 -0.55
C LEU A 185 -8.47 -14.57 0.25
N SER A 186 -8.12 -14.59 1.53
CA SER A 186 -8.49 -15.66 2.46
C SER A 186 -8.89 -15.05 3.81
N ASN A 187 -10.02 -15.50 4.38
CA ASN A 187 -10.46 -15.10 5.72
C ASN A 187 -10.58 -13.59 5.92
N ILE A 188 -11.20 -12.89 4.96
CA ILE A 188 -11.41 -11.44 4.98
C ILE A 188 -12.83 -11.12 5.39
N HIS A 189 -12.98 -10.25 6.37
CA HIS A 189 -14.24 -9.61 6.71
C HIS A 189 -14.26 -8.20 6.11
N TYR A 190 -15.28 -7.90 5.33
CA TYR A 190 -15.48 -6.59 4.73
C TYR A 190 -16.79 -5.99 5.21
N SER A 191 -16.76 -4.76 5.69
CA SER A 191 -17.95 -4.00 6.02
C SER A 191 -17.94 -2.64 5.32
N MET A 192 -19.09 -2.25 4.81
CA MET A 192 -19.28 -0.94 4.20
C MET A 192 -20.53 -0.30 4.77
N GLN A 193 -20.42 0.97 5.11
CA GLN A 193 -21.54 1.79 5.57
C GLN A 193 -21.61 3.05 4.72
N MET A 194 -22.81 3.33 4.18
CA MET A 194 -23.10 4.57 3.46
C MET A 194 -24.11 5.40 4.25
N LYS A 195 -23.79 6.66 4.50
CA LYS A 195 -24.66 7.65 5.13
C LYS A 195 -24.98 8.75 4.13
N PRO A 196 -26.18 9.32 4.09
CA PRO A 196 -27.28 9.20 5.06
C PRO A 196 -28.21 8.01 4.83
N THR A 197 -28.08 7.28 3.74
CA THR A 197 -29.01 6.20 3.35
C THR A 197 -29.04 5.02 4.33
N ILE A 198 -28.07 4.95 5.28
CA ILE A 198 -27.91 3.85 6.24
C ILE A 198 -27.84 2.50 5.54
N GLU A 199 -27.30 2.46 4.34
CA GLU A 199 -27.03 1.21 3.64
C GLU A 199 -25.77 0.56 4.23
N ASN A 200 -25.90 -0.71 4.59
CA ASN A 200 -24.78 -1.48 5.13
C ASN A 200 -24.57 -2.74 4.29
N LEU A 201 -23.32 -3.03 4.00
CA LEU A 201 -22.90 -4.28 3.38
C LEU A 201 -21.88 -4.95 4.28
N ASP A 202 -22.17 -6.17 4.72
CA ASP A 202 -21.23 -7.04 5.42
C ASP A 202 -20.93 -8.25 4.58
N ALA A 203 -19.65 -8.57 4.40
CA ALA A 203 -19.21 -9.73 3.66
C ALA A 203 -18.11 -10.48 4.39
N SER A 204 -18.27 -11.78 4.56
CA SER A 204 -17.25 -12.69 5.08
C SER A 204 -16.72 -13.54 3.94
N ILE A 205 -15.52 -13.26 3.48
CA ILE A 205 -14.88 -13.92 2.35
C ILE A 205 -13.90 -14.95 2.91
N GLN A 206 -14.24 -16.23 2.83
CA GLN A 206 -13.35 -17.30 3.23
C GLN A 206 -12.28 -17.57 2.18
N LYS A 207 -12.65 -17.44 0.89
CA LYS A 207 -11.71 -17.58 -0.22
C LYS A 207 -12.26 -16.89 -1.47
N ALA A 208 -11.44 -15.99 -2.02
CA ALA A 208 -11.73 -15.35 -3.29
C ALA A 208 -10.45 -15.06 -4.09
N ARG A 209 -10.59 -14.81 -5.38
CA ARG A 209 -9.50 -14.38 -6.26
C ARG A 209 -9.99 -13.23 -7.14
N LEU A 210 -9.19 -12.21 -7.23
CA LEU A 210 -9.38 -11.10 -8.16
C LEU A 210 -8.28 -11.18 -9.23
N LEU A 211 -8.66 -11.11 -10.47
CA LEU A 211 -7.75 -11.25 -11.60
C LEU A 211 -7.71 -9.98 -12.43
N GLN A 212 -6.50 -9.55 -12.78
CA GLN A 212 -6.25 -8.39 -13.64
C GLN A 212 -6.95 -7.13 -13.13
N GLY A 213 -6.47 -6.65 -11.98
CA GLY A 213 -6.91 -5.41 -11.37
C GLY A 213 -6.09 -4.20 -11.84
N GLU A 214 -6.75 -3.07 -11.98
CA GLU A 214 -6.13 -1.77 -12.23
C GLU A 214 -6.77 -0.73 -11.31
N ILE A 215 -5.95 0.03 -10.59
CA ILE A 215 -6.37 1.11 -9.73
C ILE A 215 -5.70 2.39 -10.24
N ASP A 216 -6.49 3.34 -10.62
CA ASP A 216 -6.05 4.68 -11.02
C ASP A 216 -6.45 5.68 -9.93
N LEU A 217 -5.46 6.15 -9.16
CA LEU A 217 -5.70 7.08 -8.06
C LEU A 217 -6.01 8.51 -8.56
N TYR A 218 -5.51 8.86 -9.74
CA TYR A 218 -5.83 10.13 -10.36
C TYR A 218 -7.24 10.15 -10.93
N GLY A 219 -7.57 9.13 -11.73
CA GLY A 219 -8.90 8.97 -12.33
C GLY A 219 -9.94 8.39 -11.37
N GLN A 220 -9.59 8.16 -10.10
CA GLN A 220 -10.47 7.61 -9.07
C GLN A 220 -11.25 6.37 -9.55
N SER A 221 -10.53 5.43 -10.19
CA SER A 221 -11.16 4.25 -10.75
C SER A 221 -10.48 2.95 -10.33
N VAL A 222 -11.31 1.93 -10.11
CA VAL A 222 -10.88 0.55 -9.86
C VAL A 222 -11.54 -0.34 -10.91
N ARG A 223 -10.73 -1.06 -11.68
CA ARG A 223 -11.19 -2.03 -12.66
C ARG A 223 -10.67 -3.41 -12.29
N VAL A 224 -11.55 -4.41 -12.33
CA VAL A 224 -11.22 -5.81 -12.11
C VAL A 224 -11.81 -6.61 -13.26
N SER A 225 -10.99 -7.38 -13.97
CA SER A 225 -11.47 -8.18 -15.10
C SER A 225 -12.31 -9.36 -14.62
N GLU A 226 -11.89 -10.05 -13.58
CA GLU A 226 -12.66 -11.17 -13.04
C GLU A 226 -12.54 -11.25 -11.52
N ALA A 227 -13.67 -11.39 -10.85
CA ALA A 227 -13.77 -11.71 -9.43
C ALA A 227 -14.39 -13.11 -9.28
N ILE A 228 -13.71 -13.98 -8.54
CA ILE A 228 -14.13 -15.35 -8.27
C ILE A 228 -14.25 -15.49 -6.76
N ILE A 229 -15.44 -15.75 -6.26
CA ILE A 229 -15.70 -16.00 -4.83
C ILE A 229 -15.95 -17.50 -4.69
N ASP A 230 -14.94 -18.24 -4.23
CA ASP A 230 -15.05 -19.69 -4.05
C ASP A 230 -15.86 -20.04 -2.80
N LYS A 231 -15.81 -19.19 -1.75
CA LYS A 231 -16.54 -19.39 -0.50
C LYS A 231 -16.66 -18.08 0.27
N GLY A 232 -17.88 -17.71 0.64
CA GLY A 232 -18.17 -16.52 1.42
C GLY A 232 -19.65 -16.33 1.66
N ASP A 233 -19.96 -15.44 2.59
CA ASP A 233 -21.30 -15.00 2.93
C ASP A 233 -21.36 -13.48 2.82
N TYR A 234 -22.48 -12.94 2.40
CA TYR A 234 -22.73 -11.50 2.41
C TYR A 234 -24.12 -11.18 2.93
N ARG A 235 -24.24 -10.03 3.58
CA ARG A 235 -25.50 -9.47 4.05
C ARG A 235 -25.59 -8.03 3.62
N TYR A 236 -26.64 -7.72 2.91
CA TYR A 236 -26.96 -6.35 2.51
C TYR A 236 -28.19 -5.87 3.27
N TYR A 237 -28.05 -4.73 3.91
CA TYR A 237 -29.11 -4.06 4.63
C TYR A 237 -29.44 -2.79 3.88
N PRO A 238 -30.55 -2.79 3.07
CA PRO A 238 -30.97 -1.57 2.39
C PRO A 238 -31.37 -0.51 3.42
N GLY A 239 -30.94 0.71 3.19
CA GLY A 239 -31.34 1.82 4.02
C GLY A 239 -32.86 2.03 3.97
N SER A 240 -33.44 2.39 5.09
CA SER A 240 -34.81 2.86 5.10
C SER A 240 -34.84 4.22 4.41
N GLY A 241 -34.97 4.22 3.09
CA GLY A 241 -35.19 5.45 2.35
C GLY A 241 -36.38 6.19 2.98
N SER A 242 -36.15 7.36 3.54
CA SER A 242 -37.20 8.28 3.89
C SER A 242 -37.98 8.55 2.59
N GLY A 243 -39.15 7.93 2.47
CA GLY A 243 -39.99 8.05 1.30
C GLY A 243 -40.35 9.50 1.03
N ASN A 244 -40.46 9.82 -0.24
CA ASN A 244 -41.11 10.97 -0.82
C ASN A 244 -40.58 12.35 -0.42
N ASN A 245 -39.52 12.76 -1.06
CA ASN A 245 -39.46 14.12 -1.57
C ASN A 245 -39.14 14.02 -3.08
N GLU A 246 -40.16 14.20 -3.92
CA GLU A 246 -39.99 14.69 -5.27
C GLU A 246 -39.32 16.06 -5.13
N ALA A 247 -38.00 16.10 -5.21
CA ALA A 247 -37.26 17.34 -5.35
C ALA A 247 -37.48 17.82 -6.79
N GLU A 248 -38.15 18.95 -6.93
CA GLU A 248 -38.14 19.74 -8.17
C GLU A 248 -36.68 19.97 -8.61
N PRO A 249 -36.39 19.95 -9.90
CA PRO A 249 -35.02 20.18 -10.38
C PRO A 249 -34.67 21.66 -10.11
N GLU A 250 -33.88 21.92 -9.10
CA GLU A 250 -33.20 23.22 -8.95
C GLU A 250 -32.19 23.36 -10.09
N GLU A 251 -32.34 24.43 -10.85
CA GLU A 251 -31.38 24.91 -11.82
C GLU A 251 -30.04 25.15 -11.11
N ASN A 252 -29.09 24.23 -11.30
CA ASN A 252 -27.75 24.35 -10.74
C ASN A 252 -26.93 25.37 -11.51
N ASP A 253 -26.55 26.44 -10.84
CA ASP A 253 -25.44 27.30 -11.23
C ASP A 253 -24.16 26.48 -11.44
N ALA A 254 -23.68 26.49 -12.68
CA ALA A 254 -22.44 25.88 -13.09
C ALA A 254 -21.28 26.61 -12.42
N ASP A 255 -20.55 25.91 -11.54
CA ASP A 255 -19.10 26.05 -11.28
C ASP A 255 -18.63 25.35 -9.99
N THR A 256 -19.36 24.38 -9.50
CA THR A 256 -18.82 23.53 -8.44
C THR A 256 -18.04 22.38 -9.09
N ILE A 257 -16.72 22.43 -9.03
CA ILE A 257 -15.86 21.30 -9.44
C ILE A 257 -16.06 20.19 -8.40
N VAL A 258 -17.05 19.35 -8.63
CA VAL A 258 -17.27 18.13 -7.84
C VAL A 258 -16.23 17.13 -8.35
N SER A 259 -15.28 16.73 -7.49
CA SER A 259 -14.37 15.62 -7.81
C SER A 259 -15.20 14.41 -8.23
N PRO A 260 -14.89 13.74 -9.35
CA PRO A 260 -15.70 12.61 -9.79
C PRO A 260 -15.71 11.51 -8.71
N PRO A 261 -16.86 10.88 -8.44
CA PRO A 261 -16.95 9.80 -7.48
C PRO A 261 -16.11 8.61 -7.96
N TRP A 262 -15.56 7.84 -7.01
CA TRP A 262 -14.85 6.61 -7.33
C TRP A 262 -15.71 5.67 -8.16
N THR A 263 -15.15 5.19 -9.25
CA THR A 263 -15.80 4.21 -10.14
C THR A 263 -15.21 2.84 -9.91
N VAL A 264 -16.03 1.85 -9.57
CA VAL A 264 -15.62 0.45 -9.44
C VAL A 264 -16.29 -0.36 -10.53
N GLN A 265 -15.50 -1.05 -11.34
CA GLN A 265 -15.98 -1.89 -12.44
C GLN A 265 -15.44 -3.31 -12.32
N ILE A 266 -16.33 -4.28 -12.26
CA ILE A 266 -16.02 -5.71 -12.33
C ILE A 266 -16.63 -6.25 -13.62
N GLN A 267 -15.80 -6.75 -14.55
CA GLN A 267 -16.30 -7.21 -15.84
C GLN A 267 -16.97 -8.57 -15.75
N LYS A 268 -16.46 -9.44 -14.85
CA LYS A 268 -17.00 -10.79 -14.67
C LYS A 268 -16.97 -11.19 -13.20
N LEU A 269 -18.11 -11.61 -12.69
CA LEU A 269 -18.25 -12.18 -11.35
C LEU A 269 -18.61 -13.66 -11.46
N ARG A 270 -17.88 -14.50 -10.70
CA ARG A 270 -18.20 -15.92 -10.50
C ARG A 270 -18.40 -16.17 -9.00
N LEU A 271 -19.51 -16.82 -8.68
CA LEU A 271 -19.90 -17.24 -7.33
C LEU A 271 -19.88 -18.75 -7.24
#